data_9ba832f490dd40898a90163733a29858
#
_entry.id   9ba832f490dd40898a90163733a29858
#
_cell.length_a   1.000
_cell.length_b   1.000
_cell.length_c   1.000
_cell.angle_alpha   90.00
_cell.angle_beta   90.00
_cell.angle_gamma   90.00
#
_symmetry.space_group_name_H-M   'P 1'
#
loop_
_entity.id
_entity.type
_entity.pdbx_description
1 polymer ?
#
loop_
_entity_poly.entity_id
_entity_poly.type
_entity_poly.pdbx_seq_one_letter_code
_entity_poly.pdbx_strand_id
1 'polypeptide(L)' 'MSSIKSISDLVTSQRQNLTGTQQAMVDAAPEEQRPFLQAQFKLENESQATQQISNILKKLDEMSQAVIRNLA' A
#
# COMPACT_ATOMS: atom_id res chain seq x y z
N MET A 1 -13.08 2.68 -14.53
CA MET A 1 -12.76 2.68 -14.13
C MET A 1 -12.10 3.07 -13.76
N SER A 2 -11.53 3.08 -13.49
CA SER A 2 -11.28 4.02 -13.42
C SER A 2 -10.21 4.64 -12.64
N SER A 3 -10.23 5.91 -12.24
CA SER A 3 -9.21 6.59 -11.48
C SER A 3 -8.90 5.89 -10.16
N ILE A 4 -9.92 5.37 -9.50
CA ILE A 4 -9.73 4.67 -8.22
C ILE A 4 -8.90 3.41 -8.41
N LYS A 5 -9.19 2.64 -9.44
CA LYS A 5 -8.41 1.44 -9.73
C LYS A 5 -6.97 1.78 -10.08
N SER A 6 -6.76 2.85 -10.85
CA SER A 6 -5.41 3.29 -11.23
C SER A 6 -4.61 3.72 -10.01
N ILE A 7 -5.23 4.45 -9.09
CA ILE A 7 -4.58 4.86 -7.84
C ILE A 7 -4.25 3.64 -6.99
N SER A 8 -5.19 2.70 -6.88
CA SER A 8 -5.01 1.47 -6.13
C SER A 8 -3.84 0.65 -6.68
N ASP A 9 -3.79 0.48 -8.00
CA ASP A 9 -2.73 -0.26 -8.66
C ASP A 9 -1.37 0.41 -8.45
N LEU A 10 -1.32 1.74 -8.52
CA LEU A 10 -0.09 2.49 -8.32
C LEU A 10 0.44 2.35 -6.90
N VAL A 11 -0.42 2.51 -5.90
CA VAL A 11 -0.03 2.38 -4.50
C VAL A 11 0.46 0.97 -4.21
N THR A 12 -0.27 -0.04 -4.67
CA THR A 12 0.10 -1.43 -4.48
C THR A 12 1.44 -1.73 -5.14
N SER A 13 1.64 -1.27 -6.37
CA SER A 13 2.88 -1.48 -7.10
C SER A 13 4.08 -0.87 -6.37
N GLN A 14 3.93 0.35 -5.87
CA GLN A 14 5.01 1.01 -5.14
C GLN A 14 5.34 0.31 -3.83
N ARG A 15 4.34 -0.22 -3.14
CA ARG A 15 4.54 -0.82 -1.82
C ARG A 15 4.99 -2.28 -1.87
N GLN A 16 4.85 -2.94 -3.01
CA GLN A 16 5.37 -4.30 -3.16
C GLN A 16 6.89 -4.34 -3.25
N ASN A 17 7.50 -3.25 -3.68
CA ASN A 17 8.95 -3.16 -3.76
C ASN A 17 9.52 -2.84 -2.38
N LEU A 18 10.63 -3.47 -2.05
CA LEU A 18 11.32 -3.17 -0.80
C LEU A 18 11.91 -1.77 -0.84
N THR A 19 11.87 -1.08 0.30
CA THR A 19 12.57 0.19 0.45
C THR A 19 14.08 -0.05 0.46
N GLY A 20 14.87 1.02 0.28
CA GLY A 20 16.32 0.92 0.36
C GLY A 20 16.79 0.36 1.70
N THR A 21 16.16 0.77 2.80
CA THR A 21 16.48 0.26 4.14
C THR A 21 16.14 -1.23 4.25
N GLN A 22 14.99 -1.63 3.78
CA GLN A 22 14.58 -3.04 3.81
C GLN A 22 15.53 -3.89 2.97
N GLN A 23 15.89 -3.43 1.80
CA GLN A 23 16.84 -4.16 0.94
C GLN A 23 18.20 -4.29 1.62
N ALA A 24 18.67 -3.24 2.28
CA ALA A 24 19.92 -3.30 3.03
C ALA A 24 19.86 -4.33 4.16
N MET A 25 18.72 -4.44 4.83
CA MET A 25 18.52 -5.43 5.88
C MET A 25 18.55 -6.85 5.31
N VAL A 26 17.92 -7.06 4.17
CA VAL A 26 17.97 -8.36 3.48
C VAL A 26 19.40 -8.72 3.11
N ASP A 27 20.12 -7.77 2.53
CA ASP A 27 21.51 -8.00 2.09
C ASP A 27 22.45 -8.28 3.26
N ALA A 28 22.16 -7.71 4.43
CA ALA A 28 22.96 -7.93 5.63
C ALA A 28 22.62 -9.24 6.35
N ALA A 29 21.49 -9.84 6.02
CA ALA A 29 21.06 -11.09 6.68
C ALA A 29 21.85 -12.29 6.14
N PRO A 30 21.96 -13.38 6.93
CA PRO A 30 22.52 -14.63 6.43
C PRO A 30 21.80 -15.08 5.18
N GLU A 31 22.53 -15.61 4.23
CA GLU A 31 22.00 -15.95 2.92
C GLU A 31 20.77 -16.84 2.98
N GLU A 32 20.78 -17.80 3.91
CA GLU A 32 19.67 -18.74 4.06
C GLU A 32 18.38 -18.06 4.54
N GLN A 33 18.48 -16.94 5.23
CA GLN A 33 17.34 -16.22 5.78
C GLN A 33 16.78 -15.15 4.84
N ARG A 34 17.53 -14.78 3.81
CA ARG A 34 17.14 -13.70 2.89
C ARG A 34 15.79 -13.90 2.23
N PRO A 35 15.45 -15.09 1.71
CA PRO A 35 14.15 -15.28 1.08
C PRO A 35 12.99 -15.06 2.06
N PHE A 36 13.15 -15.50 3.29
CA PHE A 36 12.09 -15.33 4.30
C PHE A 36 11.92 -13.86 4.68
N LEU A 37 13.03 -13.16 4.91
CA LEU A 37 13.00 -11.75 5.27
C LEU A 37 12.43 -10.91 4.12
N GLN A 38 12.82 -11.20 2.89
CA GLN A 38 12.29 -10.52 1.73
C GLN A 38 10.78 -10.71 1.60
N ALA A 39 10.30 -11.94 1.79
CA ALA A 39 8.88 -12.24 1.74
C ALA A 39 8.12 -11.52 2.86
N GLN A 40 8.69 -11.45 4.04
CA GLN A 40 8.08 -10.76 5.16
C GLN A 40 7.92 -9.27 4.88
N PHE A 41 8.96 -8.62 4.35
CA PHE A 41 8.88 -7.20 3.99
C PHE A 41 7.85 -6.95 2.90
N LYS A 42 7.76 -7.83 1.91
CA LYS A 42 6.75 -7.69 0.86
C LYS A 42 5.34 -7.78 1.43
N LEU A 43 5.10 -8.70 2.34
CA LEU A 43 3.80 -8.83 3.00
C LEU A 43 3.46 -7.59 3.83
N GLU A 44 4.43 -7.06 4.57
CA GLU A 44 4.22 -5.85 5.37
C GLU A 44 3.91 -4.66 4.46
N ASN A 45 4.65 -4.51 3.38
CA ASN A 45 4.45 -3.40 2.46
C ASN A 45 3.09 -3.50 1.75
N GLU A 46 2.68 -4.71 1.38
CA GLU A 46 1.38 -4.94 0.78
C GLU A 46 0.24 -4.63 1.76
N SER A 47 0.39 -5.03 3.02
CA SER A 47 -0.59 -4.73 4.06
C SER A 47 -0.75 -3.23 4.26
N GLN A 48 0.36 -2.48 4.30
CA GLN A 48 0.32 -1.02 4.40
C GLN A 48 -0.37 -0.39 3.19
N ALA A 49 -0.10 -0.89 2.00
CA ALA A 49 -0.74 -0.40 0.79
C ALA A 49 -2.25 -0.61 0.84
N THR A 50 -2.68 -1.79 1.27
CA THR A 50 -4.11 -2.09 1.43
C THR A 50 -4.77 -1.15 2.43
N GLN A 51 -4.08 -0.86 3.54
CA GLN A 51 -4.58 0.07 4.55
C GLN A 51 -4.73 1.48 3.99
N GLN A 52 -3.75 1.94 3.22
CA GLN A 52 -3.81 3.26 2.59
C GLN A 52 -4.97 3.37 1.61
N ILE A 53 -5.16 2.35 0.78
CA ILE A 53 -6.26 2.33 -0.19
C ILE A 53 -7.59 2.39 0.54
N SER A 54 -7.77 1.59 1.59
CA SER A 54 -8.99 1.60 2.39
C SER A 54 -9.27 2.98 2.98
N ASN A 55 -8.25 3.64 3.50
CA ASN A 55 -8.39 4.97 4.08
C ASN A 55 -8.77 6.01 3.01
N ILE A 56 -8.19 5.93 1.83
CA ILE A 56 -8.51 6.83 0.72
C ILE A 56 -9.95 6.65 0.29
N LEU A 57 -10.38 5.40 0.12
CA LEU A 57 -11.76 5.11 -0.29
C LEU A 57 -12.77 5.59 0.75
N LYS A 58 -12.45 5.42 2.03
CA LYS A 58 -13.31 5.92 3.11
C LYS A 58 -13.44 7.44 3.05
N LYS A 59 -12.34 8.15 2.83
CA LYS A 59 -12.35 9.61 2.74
C LYS A 59 -13.15 10.09 1.54
N LEU A 60 -13.03 9.43 0.40
CA LEU A 60 -13.81 9.77 -0.78
C LEU A 60 -15.30 9.57 -0.53
N ASP A 61 -15.67 8.51 0.16
CA ASP A 61 -17.06 8.27 0.52
C ASP A 61 -17.61 9.36 1.43
N GLU A 62 -16.85 9.76 2.45
CA GLU A 62 -17.22 10.84 3.35
C GLU A 62 -17.40 12.16 2.61
N MET A 63 -16.52 12.47 1.69
CA MET A 63 -16.62 13.68 0.88
C MET A 63 -17.85 13.66 -0.02
N SER A 64 -18.16 12.54 -0.63
CA SER A 64 -19.35 12.36 -1.45
C SER A 64 -20.62 12.60 -0.64
N GLN A 65 -20.69 12.03 0.55
CA GLN A 65 -21.83 12.23 1.44
C GLN A 65 -21.99 13.68 1.84
N ALA A 66 -20.90 14.37 2.16
CA ALA A 66 -20.92 15.77 2.52
C ALA A 66 -21.46 16.65 1.38
N VAL A 67 -21.04 16.36 0.15
CA VAL A 67 -21.53 17.10 -1.03
C VAL A 67 -23.03 16.88 -1.19
N ILE A 68 -23.50 15.65 -1.08
CA ILE A 68 -24.93 15.33 -1.19
C ILE A 68 -25.73 16.06 -0.12
N ARG A 69 -25.26 16.09 1.12
CA ARG A 69 -25.94 16.83 2.20
C ARG A 69 -26.03 18.32 1.92
N ASN A 70 -24.97 18.90 1.38
CA ASN A 70 -24.93 20.32 1.08
C ASN A 70 -25.86 20.70 -0.09
N LEU A 71 -26.11 19.76 -0.98
CA LEU A 71 -27.03 19.97 -2.11
C LEU A 71 -28.48 19.76 -1.72
N ALA A 72 -28.71 19.01 -0.69
CA ALA A 72 -30.07 18.78 -0.19
C ALA A 72 -30.53 19.97 0.65
#